data_8214cdda37ef8c38fb211ea37eca50b8
#
_entry.id   8214cdda37ef8c38fb211ea37eca50b8
#
_cell.length_a   1.000
_cell.length_b   1.000
_cell.length_c   1.000
_cell.angle_alpha   90.00
_cell.angle_beta   90.00
_cell.angle_gamma   90.00
#
_symmetry.space_group_name_H-M   'P 1'
#
loop_
_entity.id
_entity.type
_entity.pdbx_description
1 polymer ?
#
loop_
_entity_poly.entity_id
_entity_poly.type
_entity_poly.pdbx_seq_one_letter_code
_entity_poly.pdbx_strand_id
1 'polypeptide(L)'
;MSEERPQRRPPGDRPKKRDVNGWIILDKGVGMTSTHAVAVVKRGLSAKKAGHAGTLDPLASGILPIALGEATKTVPFVMDGRKSYVFTVAWGSETTTDDTEGDVVERTDQLPDPAEIEAFLPRFTGQVQQVPPRFSAIKIAGERAYDLARDGEVVELQPRMVEIDRLALIHHAGDRSIIEADCGKGTYVRAIARDLGRALGCLGHIAALRRTRVGPFTEHDAVTVDDIATDPAALRPVEIALSEIPSIPVSRDMAGRLMRGQSIILRGREAPLSGKVYATCNGVLIAVGDVERGELVPHRVFNLGG
;
A
#
# COMPACT_ATOMS: atom_id res chain seq x y z
N MET A 1 -14.84 -1.14 42.55
CA MET A 1 -14.20 -0.04 41.80
C MET A 1 -14.97 0.10 40.50
N SER A 2 -15.77 1.17 40.39
CA SER A 2 -16.65 1.42 39.23
C SER A 2 -15.81 2.04 38.12
N GLU A 3 -15.66 1.36 36.99
CA GLU A 3 -15.02 1.94 35.77
C GLU A 3 -15.93 3.04 35.23
N GLU A 4 -15.48 4.29 35.36
CA GLU A 4 -16.12 5.44 34.68
C GLU A 4 -15.97 5.29 33.16
N ARG A 5 -17.10 5.10 32.47
CA ARG A 5 -17.17 5.18 31.02
C ARG A 5 -16.81 6.60 30.57
N PRO A 6 -15.90 6.79 29.58
CA PRO A 6 -15.56 8.10 29.08
C PRO A 6 -16.81 8.81 28.55
N GLN A 7 -17.09 10.00 29.12
CA GLN A 7 -18.24 10.83 28.74
C GLN A 7 -18.17 11.20 27.24
N ARG A 8 -19.23 10.92 26.49
CA ARG A 8 -19.38 11.37 25.10
C ARG A 8 -19.44 12.90 25.07
N ARG A 9 -18.50 13.55 24.38
CA ARG A 9 -18.53 15.00 24.14
C ARG A 9 -19.86 15.43 23.52
N PRO A 10 -20.44 16.58 23.94
CA PRO A 10 -21.69 17.08 23.41
C PRO A 10 -21.60 17.36 21.89
N PRO A 11 -22.71 17.29 21.14
CA PRO A 11 -22.75 17.37 19.66
C PRO A 11 -22.21 18.67 19.05
N GLY A 12 -22.02 19.74 19.83
CA GLY A 12 -21.59 21.06 19.35
C GLY A 12 -20.09 21.27 19.18
N ASP A 13 -19.23 20.35 19.67
CA ASP A 13 -17.78 20.60 19.80
C ASP A 13 -16.93 19.81 18.78
N ARG A 14 -17.51 19.35 17.68
CA ARG A 14 -16.75 18.69 16.61
C ARG A 14 -16.17 19.74 15.66
N PRO A 15 -14.83 19.76 15.44
CA PRO A 15 -14.25 20.70 14.51
C PRO A 15 -14.87 20.53 13.11
N LYS A 16 -15.15 21.66 12.43
CA LYS A 16 -15.68 21.66 11.06
C LYS A 16 -14.69 20.93 10.14
N LYS A 17 -15.21 20.01 9.33
CA LYS A 17 -14.40 19.29 8.34
C LYS A 17 -13.86 20.28 7.30
N ARG A 18 -12.55 20.10 6.95
CA ARG A 18 -11.82 20.95 6.01
C ARG A 18 -11.52 20.20 4.71
N ASP A 19 -11.33 20.94 3.63
CA ASP A 19 -10.78 20.43 2.38
C ASP A 19 -9.24 20.38 2.55
N VAL A 20 -8.74 19.22 2.97
CA VAL A 20 -7.31 18.93 3.11
C VAL A 20 -6.91 18.07 1.93
N ASN A 21 -5.92 18.51 1.15
CA ASN A 21 -5.43 17.82 -0.04
C ASN A 21 -3.95 17.47 0.13
N GLY A 22 -3.59 16.22 -0.04
CA GLY A 22 -2.21 15.76 0.09
C GLY A 22 -2.11 14.34 0.62
N TRP A 23 -0.89 13.94 0.94
CA TRP A 23 -0.55 12.63 1.44
C TRP A 23 0.02 12.69 2.85
N ILE A 24 -0.41 11.78 3.70
CA ILE A 24 0.27 11.40 4.95
C ILE A 24 0.89 10.02 4.73
N ILE A 25 2.19 9.92 4.94
CA ILE A 25 2.90 8.66 4.86
C ILE A 25 3.06 8.15 6.29
N LEU A 26 2.07 7.38 6.73
CA LEU A 26 2.01 6.93 8.12
C LEU A 26 2.95 5.74 8.32
N ASP A 27 3.83 5.81 9.32
CA ASP A 27 4.46 4.61 9.91
C ASP A 27 3.43 3.94 10.83
N LYS A 28 2.73 2.94 10.28
CA LYS A 28 1.68 2.23 10.99
C LYS A 28 2.30 1.29 12.03
N GLY A 29 1.91 1.42 13.28
CA GLY A 29 2.28 0.47 14.33
C GLY A 29 1.57 -0.88 14.20
N VAL A 30 2.14 -1.90 14.84
CA VAL A 30 1.52 -3.23 15.00
C VAL A 30 0.21 -3.12 15.78
N GLY A 31 -0.77 -3.97 15.47
CA GLY A 31 -2.09 -4.03 16.10
C GLY A 31 -3.12 -3.06 15.53
N MET A 32 -2.68 -2.05 14.76
CA MET A 32 -3.59 -1.09 14.12
C MET A 32 -4.07 -1.61 12.76
N THR A 33 -5.38 -1.58 12.50
CA THR A 33 -5.91 -1.85 11.15
C THR A 33 -5.71 -0.66 10.23
N SER A 34 -5.58 -0.89 8.92
CA SER A 34 -5.47 0.19 7.92
C SER A 34 -6.68 1.13 7.94
N THR A 35 -7.88 0.60 8.17
CA THR A 35 -9.11 1.40 8.29
C THR A 35 -9.07 2.30 9.53
N HIS A 36 -8.59 1.78 10.66
CA HIS A 36 -8.42 2.58 11.88
C HIS A 36 -7.38 3.70 11.67
N ALA A 37 -6.25 3.40 11.04
CA ALA A 37 -5.22 4.37 10.67
C ALA A 37 -5.80 5.54 9.84
N VAL A 38 -6.58 5.24 8.79
CA VAL A 38 -7.29 6.26 7.98
C VAL A 38 -8.22 7.11 8.85
N ALA A 39 -8.95 6.48 9.79
CA ALA A 39 -9.87 7.21 10.68
C ALA A 39 -9.13 8.15 11.63
N VAL A 40 -7.97 7.74 12.16
CA VAL A 40 -7.10 8.56 13.02
C VAL A 40 -6.57 9.77 12.26
N VAL A 41 -5.94 9.56 11.11
CA VAL A 41 -5.39 10.64 10.26
C VAL A 41 -6.48 11.62 9.83
N LYS A 42 -7.62 11.09 9.34
CA LYS A 42 -8.77 11.89 8.91
C LYS A 42 -9.31 12.79 10.04
N ARG A 43 -9.32 12.28 11.26
CA ARG A 43 -9.77 13.01 12.46
C ARG A 43 -8.74 14.05 12.88
N GLY A 44 -7.46 13.70 12.97
CA GLY A 44 -6.38 14.60 13.36
C GLY A 44 -6.33 15.85 12.48
N LEU A 45 -6.50 15.69 11.16
CA LEU A 45 -6.51 16.79 10.20
C LEU A 45 -7.90 17.39 9.94
N SER A 46 -8.96 16.89 10.58
CA SER A 46 -10.35 17.27 10.31
C SER A 46 -10.73 17.19 8.83
N ALA A 47 -10.15 16.22 8.09
CA ALA A 47 -10.33 16.10 6.65
C ALA A 47 -11.72 15.57 6.27
N LYS A 48 -12.29 16.07 5.16
CA LYS A 48 -13.57 15.58 4.62
C LYS A 48 -13.44 14.19 4.01
N LYS A 49 -12.34 13.92 3.31
CA LYS A 49 -12.11 12.68 2.56
C LYS A 49 -10.71 12.13 2.82
N ALA A 50 -10.62 10.81 3.04
CA ALA A 50 -9.35 10.10 3.17
C ALA A 50 -9.50 8.66 2.68
N GLY A 51 -8.38 8.04 2.26
CA GLY A 51 -8.28 6.64 1.90
C GLY A 51 -6.82 6.20 1.88
N HIS A 52 -6.53 4.92 2.07
CA HIS A 52 -5.16 4.39 2.02
C HIS A 52 -4.82 3.82 0.63
N ALA A 53 -3.52 3.80 0.30
CA ALA A 53 -2.99 3.20 -0.92
C ALA A 53 -2.35 1.83 -0.64
N GLY A 54 -3.22 0.83 -0.41
CA GLY A 54 -2.83 -0.55 -0.15
C GLY A 54 -2.93 -0.94 1.32
N THR A 55 -3.75 -1.95 1.60
CA THR A 55 -3.94 -2.51 2.94
C THR A 55 -2.63 -3.01 3.52
N LEU A 56 -2.45 -2.83 4.81
CA LEU A 56 -1.40 -3.43 5.62
C LEU A 56 -2.09 -4.15 6.78
N ASP A 57 -1.74 -5.42 6.98
CA ASP A 57 -2.36 -6.28 7.98
C ASP A 57 -2.15 -5.74 9.40
N PRO A 58 -3.00 -6.11 10.39
CA PRO A 58 -2.86 -5.62 11.77
C PRO A 58 -1.51 -5.96 12.39
N LEU A 59 -1.03 -7.19 12.18
CA LEU A 59 0.27 -7.65 12.69
C LEU A 59 1.46 -6.92 12.04
N ALA A 60 1.27 -6.35 10.84
CA ALA A 60 2.33 -5.68 10.11
C ALA A 60 2.51 -4.22 10.55
N SER A 61 3.74 -3.73 10.45
CA SER A 61 4.12 -2.33 10.66
C SER A 61 4.64 -1.66 9.38
N GLY A 62 4.92 -0.36 9.45
CA GLY A 62 5.61 0.40 8.40
C GLY A 62 4.68 1.20 7.50
N ILE A 63 5.12 1.49 6.30
CA ILE A 63 4.60 2.50 5.41
C ILE A 63 3.16 2.22 4.98
N LEU A 64 2.24 3.10 5.39
CA LEU A 64 0.85 3.14 4.97
C LEU A 64 0.53 4.54 4.40
N PRO A 65 0.62 4.74 3.08
CA PRO A 65 0.28 6.01 2.48
C PRO A 65 -1.23 6.27 2.57
N ILE A 66 -1.61 7.44 3.11
CA ILE A 66 -3.00 7.87 3.30
C ILE A 66 -3.22 9.14 2.48
N ALA A 67 -4.07 9.04 1.48
CA ALA A 67 -4.48 10.14 0.62
C ALA A 67 -5.63 10.93 1.24
N LEU A 68 -5.55 12.25 1.18
CA LEU A 68 -6.55 13.20 1.66
C LEU A 68 -7.11 14.05 0.51
N GLY A 69 -8.42 14.25 0.48
CA GLY A 69 -9.08 15.09 -0.51
C GLY A 69 -8.75 14.69 -1.95
N GLU A 70 -8.20 15.63 -2.71
CA GLU A 70 -7.84 15.44 -4.12
C GLU A 70 -6.76 14.36 -4.33
N ALA A 71 -5.85 14.14 -3.37
CA ALA A 71 -4.86 13.07 -3.45
C ALA A 71 -5.51 11.67 -3.57
N THR A 72 -6.76 11.49 -3.16
CA THR A 72 -7.46 10.20 -3.37
C THR A 72 -7.60 9.81 -4.85
N LYS A 73 -7.48 10.78 -5.77
CA LYS A 73 -7.49 10.53 -7.22
C LYS A 73 -6.17 9.94 -7.72
N THR A 74 -5.07 10.08 -6.95
CA THR A 74 -3.75 9.54 -7.30
C THR A 74 -3.44 8.20 -6.62
N VAL A 75 -4.34 7.67 -5.77
CA VAL A 75 -4.19 6.37 -5.11
C VAL A 75 -3.84 5.22 -6.06
N PRO A 76 -4.45 5.07 -7.26
CA PRO A 76 -4.10 3.99 -8.19
C PRO A 76 -2.62 3.98 -8.59
N PHE A 77 -1.99 5.14 -8.75
CA PHE A 77 -0.57 5.25 -9.13
C PHE A 77 0.34 4.68 -8.03
N VAL A 78 0.04 5.00 -6.77
CA VAL A 78 0.78 4.48 -5.61
C VAL A 78 0.53 2.97 -5.42
N MET A 79 -0.73 2.53 -5.61
CA MET A 79 -1.09 1.11 -5.48
C MET A 79 -0.44 0.23 -6.54
N ASP A 80 -0.25 0.75 -7.74
CA ASP A 80 0.39 0.03 -8.85
C ASP A 80 1.91 0.00 -8.73
N GLY A 81 2.53 0.92 -7.97
CA GLY A 81 3.97 0.99 -7.73
C GLY A 81 4.53 -0.22 -6.96
N ARG A 82 5.86 -0.37 -6.97
CA ARG A 82 6.59 -1.43 -6.26
C ARG A 82 6.45 -1.30 -4.74
N LYS A 83 6.60 -2.41 -4.02
CA LYS A 83 6.60 -2.50 -2.56
C LYS A 83 7.84 -3.22 -2.09
N SER A 84 8.38 -2.74 -0.97
CA SER A 84 9.48 -3.42 -0.29
C SER A 84 9.06 -3.80 1.13
N TYR A 85 9.52 -4.95 1.57
CA TYR A 85 9.20 -5.51 2.87
C TYR A 85 10.44 -6.12 3.51
N VAL A 86 10.50 -6.03 4.84
CA VAL A 86 11.37 -6.85 5.69
C VAL A 86 10.47 -7.68 6.57
N PHE A 87 10.67 -8.99 6.58
CA PHE A 87 9.80 -9.88 7.34
C PHE A 87 10.57 -11.02 7.99
N THR A 88 10.05 -11.49 9.11
CA THR A 88 10.57 -12.66 9.82
C THR A 88 9.68 -13.85 9.54
N VAL A 89 10.26 -14.93 9.05
CA VAL A 89 9.62 -16.24 8.96
C VAL A 89 9.96 -17.04 10.20
N ALA A 90 8.95 -17.61 10.85
CA ALA A 90 9.11 -18.65 11.85
C ALA A 90 8.93 -20.01 11.16
N TRP A 91 9.91 -20.87 11.27
CA TRP A 91 9.93 -22.22 10.71
C TRP A 91 9.36 -23.25 11.70
N GLY A 92 9.05 -24.45 11.23
CA GLY A 92 8.57 -25.55 12.04
C GLY A 92 7.05 -25.59 12.21
N SER A 93 6.31 -24.63 11.70
CA SER A 93 4.85 -24.67 11.74
C SER A 93 4.18 -23.83 10.67
N GLU A 94 2.99 -24.27 10.26
CA GLU A 94 2.06 -23.52 9.40
C GLU A 94 0.82 -23.14 10.21
N THR A 95 0.24 -21.96 9.93
CA THR A 95 -0.93 -21.43 10.61
C THR A 95 -2.09 -21.19 9.65
N THR A 96 -3.31 -21.08 10.16
CA THR A 96 -4.52 -20.84 9.36
C THR A 96 -4.50 -19.54 8.59
N THR A 97 -3.76 -18.52 9.07
CA THR A 97 -3.66 -17.18 8.47
C THR A 97 -2.34 -16.93 7.74
N ASP A 98 -1.44 -17.93 7.71
CA ASP A 98 -0.04 -17.82 7.24
C ASP A 98 0.79 -16.80 8.06
N ASP A 99 0.33 -16.46 9.29
CA ASP A 99 0.98 -15.55 10.24
C ASP A 99 0.67 -15.94 11.70
N THR A 100 1.17 -15.17 12.68
CA THR A 100 0.98 -15.44 14.12
C THR A 100 -0.43 -15.17 14.65
N GLU A 101 -1.35 -14.61 13.88
CA GLU A 101 -2.72 -14.36 14.31
C GLU A 101 -3.60 -15.63 14.18
N GLY A 102 -3.16 -16.62 13.41
CA GLY A 102 -3.89 -17.87 13.18
C GLY A 102 -3.47 -19.04 14.07
N ASP A 103 -4.39 -20.00 14.22
CA ASP A 103 -4.10 -21.26 14.89
C ASP A 103 -3.11 -22.11 14.07
N VAL A 104 -2.25 -22.86 14.76
CA VAL A 104 -1.32 -23.79 14.13
C VAL A 104 -2.09 -24.98 13.54
N VAL A 105 -1.91 -25.25 12.25
CA VAL A 105 -2.54 -26.36 11.51
C VAL A 105 -1.60 -27.55 11.34
N GLU A 106 -0.29 -27.31 11.27
CA GLU A 106 0.70 -28.37 11.09
C GLU A 106 2.02 -27.97 11.76
N ARG A 107 2.78 -28.97 12.24
CA ARG A 107 4.10 -28.80 12.87
C ARG A 107 5.10 -29.82 12.34
N THR A 108 6.37 -29.42 12.33
CA THR A 108 7.51 -30.29 12.07
C THR A 108 8.70 -29.87 12.91
N ASP A 109 9.58 -30.82 13.22
CA ASP A 109 10.86 -30.55 13.90
C ASP A 109 11.98 -30.24 12.90
N GLN A 110 11.69 -30.31 11.58
CA GLN A 110 12.64 -29.95 10.54
C GLN A 110 12.78 -28.44 10.43
N LEU A 111 14.01 -27.97 10.47
CA LEU A 111 14.36 -26.57 10.29
C LEU A 111 15.32 -26.45 9.10
N PRO A 112 15.19 -25.40 8.27
CA PRO A 112 16.08 -25.21 7.14
C PRO A 112 17.42 -24.63 7.61
N ASP A 113 18.50 -24.94 6.92
CA ASP A 113 19.73 -24.18 7.10
C ASP A 113 19.78 -22.93 6.17
N PRO A 114 20.67 -21.95 6.47
CA PRO A 114 20.76 -20.73 5.66
C PRO A 114 21.06 -20.99 4.19
N ALA A 115 21.94 -21.95 3.88
CA ALA A 115 22.32 -22.24 2.50
C ALA A 115 21.17 -22.86 1.70
N GLU A 116 20.35 -23.68 2.34
CA GLU A 116 19.12 -24.22 1.74
C GLU A 116 18.13 -23.09 1.42
N ILE A 117 17.91 -22.16 2.37
CA ILE A 117 17.04 -21.01 2.14
C ILE A 117 17.54 -20.22 0.93
N GLU A 118 18.81 -19.81 0.93
CA GLU A 118 19.41 -19.03 -0.17
C GLU A 118 19.30 -19.74 -1.52
N ALA A 119 19.47 -21.06 -1.57
CA ALA A 119 19.36 -21.86 -2.78
C ALA A 119 17.90 -21.91 -3.33
N PHE A 120 16.91 -21.77 -2.46
CA PHE A 120 15.50 -21.80 -2.86
C PHE A 120 14.92 -20.42 -3.23
N LEU A 121 15.43 -19.29 -2.68
CA LEU A 121 14.91 -17.94 -2.96
C LEU A 121 14.78 -17.62 -4.46
N PRO A 122 15.72 -18.00 -5.37
CA PRO A 122 15.58 -17.74 -6.80
C PRO A 122 14.35 -18.37 -7.43
N ARG A 123 13.81 -19.45 -6.87
CA ARG A 123 12.58 -20.12 -7.38
C ARG A 123 11.31 -19.32 -7.10
N PHE A 124 11.39 -18.35 -6.17
CA PHE A 124 10.31 -17.46 -5.76
C PHE A 124 10.49 -16.04 -6.28
N THR A 125 11.41 -15.83 -7.25
CA THR A 125 11.65 -14.53 -7.91
C THR A 125 11.21 -14.57 -9.38
N GLY A 126 10.97 -13.38 -9.96
CA GLY A 126 10.42 -13.21 -11.30
C GLY A 126 8.90 -13.30 -11.31
N GLN A 127 8.34 -13.89 -12.36
CA GLN A 127 6.90 -14.14 -12.49
C GLN A 127 6.55 -15.43 -11.73
N VAL A 128 5.90 -15.30 -10.59
CA VAL A 128 5.59 -16.40 -9.69
C VAL A 128 4.08 -16.61 -9.61
N GLN A 129 3.64 -17.85 -9.69
CA GLN A 129 2.25 -18.20 -9.42
C GLN A 129 2.05 -18.36 -7.91
N GLN A 130 1.18 -17.55 -7.33
CA GLN A 130 0.92 -17.51 -5.90
C GLN A 130 -0.57 -17.71 -5.61
N VAL A 131 -0.89 -18.61 -4.69
CA VAL A 131 -2.23 -18.73 -4.10
C VAL A 131 -2.30 -17.75 -2.92
N PRO A 132 -3.19 -16.75 -2.99
CA PRO A 132 -3.32 -15.79 -1.88
C PRO A 132 -3.71 -16.45 -0.56
N PRO A 133 -3.37 -15.84 0.60
CA PRO A 133 -3.89 -16.30 1.88
C PRO A 133 -5.43 -16.29 1.93
N ARG A 134 -6.03 -17.24 2.64
CA ARG A 134 -7.49 -17.29 2.84
C ARG A 134 -8.03 -15.99 3.45
N PHE A 135 -7.30 -15.45 4.42
CA PHE A 135 -7.61 -14.17 5.05
C PHE A 135 -6.98 -13.01 4.27
N SER A 136 -7.57 -12.66 3.12
CA SER A 136 -7.10 -11.57 2.27
C SER A 136 -8.21 -10.59 1.90
N ALA A 137 -7.81 -9.38 1.45
CA ALA A 137 -8.75 -8.33 1.00
C ALA A 137 -9.33 -8.58 -0.41
N ILE A 138 -9.07 -9.75 -1.00
CA ILE A 138 -9.59 -10.12 -2.32
C ILE A 138 -11.11 -10.22 -2.25
N LYS A 139 -11.77 -9.71 -3.28
CA LYS A 139 -13.22 -9.85 -3.42
C LYS A 139 -13.59 -11.08 -4.25
N ILE A 140 -14.50 -11.89 -3.72
CA ILE A 140 -15.09 -13.04 -4.36
C ILE A 140 -16.60 -12.78 -4.40
N ALA A 141 -17.19 -12.77 -5.59
CA ALA A 141 -18.62 -12.46 -5.79
C ALA A 141 -19.11 -11.15 -5.11
N GLY A 142 -18.19 -10.19 -4.87
CA GLY A 142 -18.50 -8.91 -4.23
C GLY A 142 -18.14 -8.81 -2.75
N GLU A 143 -17.95 -9.93 -2.05
CA GLU A 143 -17.56 -10.00 -0.64
C GLU A 143 -16.04 -10.21 -0.49
N ARG A 144 -15.46 -9.80 0.64
CA ARG A 144 -14.03 -9.99 0.88
C ARG A 144 -13.75 -11.43 1.32
N ALA A 145 -12.72 -12.07 0.79
CA ALA A 145 -12.28 -13.39 1.21
C ALA A 145 -12.05 -13.48 2.74
N TYR A 146 -11.58 -12.39 3.35
CA TYR A 146 -11.43 -12.27 4.80
C TYR A 146 -12.76 -12.44 5.54
N ASP A 147 -13.83 -11.81 5.07
CA ASP A 147 -15.15 -11.84 5.73
C ASP A 147 -15.74 -13.26 5.60
N LEU A 148 -15.69 -13.87 4.40
CA LEU A 148 -16.13 -15.25 4.13
C LEU A 148 -15.36 -16.29 4.97
N ALA A 149 -14.02 -16.15 5.04
CA ALA A 149 -13.18 -17.05 5.83
C ALA A 149 -13.48 -16.97 7.34
N ARG A 150 -13.83 -15.79 7.84
CA ARG A 150 -14.21 -15.57 9.23
C ARG A 150 -15.57 -16.18 9.57
N ASP A 151 -16.48 -16.22 8.60
CA ASP A 151 -17.79 -16.86 8.72
C ASP A 151 -17.73 -18.39 8.56
N GLY A 152 -16.50 -18.95 8.40
CA GLY A 152 -16.26 -20.40 8.32
C GLY A 152 -16.47 -20.98 6.92
N GLU A 153 -16.65 -20.16 5.89
CA GLU A 153 -16.80 -20.64 4.53
C GLU A 153 -15.45 -21.10 3.94
N VAL A 154 -15.47 -22.25 3.24
CA VAL A 154 -14.31 -22.75 2.52
C VAL A 154 -14.18 -21.99 1.21
N VAL A 155 -13.26 -21.03 1.18
CA VAL A 155 -12.99 -20.22 0.01
C VAL A 155 -11.80 -20.78 -0.76
N GLU A 156 -12.02 -21.29 -1.97
CA GLU A 156 -10.94 -21.64 -2.90
C GLU A 156 -10.47 -20.39 -3.66
N LEU A 157 -9.27 -19.91 -3.32
CA LEU A 157 -8.65 -18.80 -4.02
C LEU A 157 -7.87 -19.31 -5.23
N GLN A 158 -8.15 -18.73 -6.38
CA GLN A 158 -7.42 -19.07 -7.62
C GLN A 158 -5.99 -18.52 -7.56
N PRO A 159 -5.01 -19.29 -8.03
CA PRO A 159 -3.65 -18.82 -8.19
C PRO A 159 -3.58 -17.57 -9.08
N ARG A 160 -2.65 -16.66 -8.76
CA ARG A 160 -2.41 -15.42 -9.51
C ARG A 160 -0.94 -15.27 -9.83
N MET A 161 -0.65 -14.72 -11.02
CA MET A 161 0.72 -14.32 -11.35
C MET A 161 1.05 -13.03 -10.60
N VAL A 162 2.14 -13.07 -9.86
CA VAL A 162 2.73 -11.91 -9.17
C VAL A 162 4.18 -11.75 -9.60
N GLU A 163 4.71 -10.55 -9.49
CA GLU A 163 6.09 -10.28 -9.82
C GLU A 163 6.87 -10.02 -8.52
N ILE A 164 7.91 -10.79 -8.31
CA ILE A 164 8.82 -10.64 -7.17
C ILE A 164 10.20 -10.36 -7.76
N ASP A 165 10.67 -9.10 -7.60
CA ASP A 165 11.91 -8.66 -8.22
C ASP A 165 13.14 -9.20 -7.49
N ARG A 166 13.04 -9.30 -6.15
CA ARG A 166 14.14 -9.71 -5.28
C ARG A 166 13.63 -10.35 -4.01
N LEU A 167 14.28 -11.42 -3.60
CA LEU A 167 14.25 -11.97 -2.25
C LEU A 167 15.69 -12.12 -1.77
N ALA A 168 15.98 -11.73 -0.53
CA ALA A 168 17.30 -11.88 0.07
C ALA A 168 17.19 -12.31 1.53
N LEU A 169 17.92 -13.32 1.90
CA LEU A 169 18.13 -13.71 3.30
C LEU A 169 19.04 -12.67 3.96
N ILE A 170 18.56 -12.00 4.99
CA ILE A 170 19.32 -10.98 5.73
C ILE A 170 19.96 -11.58 6.98
N HIS A 171 19.23 -12.46 7.65
CA HIS A 171 19.68 -13.10 8.89
C HIS A 171 18.94 -14.42 9.09
N HIS A 172 19.64 -15.39 9.71
CA HIS A 172 19.04 -16.63 10.14
C HIS A 172 19.59 -17.01 11.52
N ALA A 173 18.72 -17.42 12.43
CA ALA A 173 19.10 -17.91 13.75
C ALA A 173 18.01 -18.85 14.29
N GLY A 174 18.41 -20.10 14.55
CA GLY A 174 17.52 -21.12 15.08
C GLY A 174 16.31 -21.41 14.17
N ASP A 175 15.13 -21.18 14.68
CA ASP A 175 13.85 -21.38 13.98
C ASP A 175 13.36 -20.13 13.23
N ARG A 176 14.21 -19.11 13.02
CA ARG A 176 13.79 -17.83 12.43
C ARG A 176 14.73 -17.32 11.36
N SER A 177 14.14 -16.76 10.30
CA SER A 177 14.87 -16.05 9.26
C SER A 177 14.28 -14.67 9.01
N ILE A 178 15.14 -13.67 8.81
CA ILE A 178 14.77 -12.35 8.32
C ILE A 178 15.03 -12.29 6.82
N ILE A 179 13.99 -12.00 6.05
CA ILE A 179 14.06 -11.94 4.60
C ILE A 179 13.58 -10.55 4.15
N GLU A 180 14.26 -10.02 3.13
CA GLU A 180 13.85 -8.81 2.42
C GLU A 180 13.21 -9.19 1.08
N ALA A 181 12.12 -8.47 0.70
CA ALA A 181 11.45 -8.67 -0.57
C ALA A 181 11.17 -7.35 -1.27
N ASP A 182 11.46 -7.29 -2.58
CA ASP A 182 10.98 -6.25 -3.49
C ASP A 182 10.00 -6.90 -4.48
N CYS A 183 8.79 -6.35 -4.61
CA CYS A 183 7.75 -7.00 -5.39
C CYS A 183 6.73 -6.04 -6.00
N GLY A 184 6.01 -6.53 -6.98
CA GLY A 184 4.89 -5.86 -7.62
C GLY A 184 3.60 -5.88 -6.79
N LYS A 185 2.57 -5.25 -7.33
CA LYS A 185 1.22 -5.27 -6.75
C LYS A 185 0.65 -6.68 -6.67
N GLY A 186 -0.16 -6.94 -5.64
CA GLY A 186 -0.88 -8.22 -5.49
C GLY A 186 -0.07 -9.33 -4.84
N THR A 187 1.22 -9.13 -4.57
CA THR A 187 2.07 -10.08 -3.85
C THR A 187 1.69 -10.13 -2.37
N TYR A 188 1.55 -11.33 -1.85
CA TYR A 188 1.31 -11.60 -0.43
C TYR A 188 2.56 -12.18 0.21
N VAL A 189 3.19 -11.42 1.12
CA VAL A 189 4.41 -11.86 1.83
C VAL A 189 4.11 -13.09 2.70
N ARG A 190 2.91 -13.19 3.25
CA ARG A 190 2.46 -14.38 4.00
C ARG A 190 2.50 -15.66 3.15
N ALA A 191 2.04 -15.56 1.90
CA ALA A 191 2.11 -16.70 0.98
C ALA A 191 3.56 -17.03 0.58
N ILE A 192 4.49 -16.05 0.52
CA ILE A 192 5.91 -16.34 0.31
C ILE A 192 6.44 -17.21 1.44
N ALA A 193 6.19 -16.85 2.70
CA ALA A 193 6.67 -17.60 3.87
C ALA A 193 6.11 -19.04 3.89
N ARG A 194 4.80 -19.19 3.68
CA ARG A 194 4.13 -20.50 3.60
C ARG A 194 4.71 -21.36 2.49
N ASP A 195 4.77 -20.83 1.26
CA ASP A 195 5.16 -21.60 0.08
C ASP A 195 6.64 -21.96 0.11
N LEU A 196 7.49 -21.07 0.63
CA LEU A 196 8.91 -21.32 0.87
C LEU A 196 9.11 -22.43 1.94
N GLY A 197 8.36 -22.36 3.05
CA GLY A 197 8.39 -23.38 4.10
C GLY A 197 7.97 -24.75 3.58
N ARG A 198 6.93 -24.83 2.77
CA ARG A 198 6.48 -26.07 2.12
C ARG A 198 7.54 -26.61 1.15
N ALA A 199 8.16 -25.74 0.35
CA ALA A 199 9.18 -26.14 -0.62
C ALA A 199 10.46 -26.67 0.06
N LEU A 200 10.79 -26.13 1.23
CA LEU A 200 11.91 -26.59 2.06
C LEU A 200 11.56 -27.82 2.93
N GLY A 201 10.27 -28.20 3.00
CA GLY A 201 9.80 -29.31 3.86
C GLY A 201 9.81 -29.00 5.36
N CYS A 202 9.99 -27.74 5.74
CA CYS A 202 10.11 -27.30 7.13
C CYS A 202 8.92 -26.49 7.63
N LEU A 203 7.90 -26.25 6.81
CA LEU A 203 6.78 -25.37 7.09
C LEU A 203 7.21 -23.97 7.54
N GLY A 204 6.35 -22.96 7.41
CA GLY A 204 6.70 -21.60 7.82
C GLY A 204 5.50 -20.64 7.79
N HIS A 205 5.56 -19.65 8.65
CA HIS A 205 4.58 -18.56 8.70
C HIS A 205 5.25 -17.23 9.06
N ILE A 206 4.56 -16.11 8.84
CA ILE A 206 5.08 -14.78 9.20
C ILE A 206 5.02 -14.56 10.70
N ALA A 207 6.17 -14.29 11.32
CA ALA A 207 6.26 -13.89 12.72
C ALA A 207 6.29 -12.36 12.90
N ALA A 208 6.86 -11.62 11.95
CA ALA A 208 6.86 -10.17 11.92
C ALA A 208 6.93 -9.68 10.47
N LEU A 209 6.29 -8.54 10.19
CA LEU A 209 6.24 -7.96 8.86
C LEU A 209 6.33 -6.43 8.95
N ARG A 210 7.27 -5.83 8.21
CA ARG A 210 7.38 -4.40 8.05
C ARG A 210 7.41 -4.03 6.57
N ARG A 211 6.54 -3.14 6.14
CA ARG A 211 6.57 -2.59 4.79
C ARG A 211 7.42 -1.32 4.79
N THR A 212 8.52 -1.34 4.05
CA THR A 212 9.53 -0.27 4.02
C THR A 212 9.36 0.69 2.84
N ARG A 213 8.60 0.26 1.79
CA ARG A 213 8.32 1.09 0.59
C ARG A 213 6.94 0.79 0.01
N VAL A 214 6.27 1.83 -0.53
CA VAL A 214 5.07 1.75 -1.37
C VAL A 214 5.16 2.79 -2.48
N GLY A 215 5.38 2.36 -3.73
CA GLY A 215 5.61 3.26 -4.86
C GLY A 215 6.74 4.23 -4.56
N PRO A 216 6.52 5.54 -4.67
CA PRO A 216 7.54 6.55 -4.43
C PRO A 216 7.85 6.77 -2.93
N PHE A 217 7.02 6.25 -2.03
CA PHE A 217 7.11 6.52 -0.59
C PHE A 217 7.99 5.49 0.12
N THR A 218 8.89 5.99 0.96
CA THR A 218 9.85 5.22 1.76
C THR A 218 9.74 5.57 3.24
N GLU A 219 10.54 4.90 4.09
CA GLU A 219 10.60 5.19 5.52
C GLU A 219 11.08 6.62 5.84
N HIS A 220 11.84 7.26 4.93
CA HIS A 220 12.26 8.67 5.08
C HIS A 220 11.09 9.67 5.00
N ASP A 221 9.99 9.29 4.37
CA ASP A 221 8.80 10.12 4.24
C ASP A 221 7.83 9.92 5.40
N ALA A 222 8.07 8.91 6.23
CA ALA A 222 7.13 8.43 7.22
C ALA A 222 7.03 9.33 8.44
N VAL A 223 5.81 9.46 8.94
CA VAL A 223 5.48 10.18 10.18
C VAL A 223 4.68 9.26 11.11
N THR A 224 4.78 9.49 12.41
CA THR A 224 3.96 8.80 13.41
C THR A 224 2.58 9.45 13.53
N VAL A 225 1.67 8.80 14.27
CA VAL A 225 0.34 9.38 14.58
C VAL A 225 0.47 10.71 15.35
N ASP A 226 1.47 10.82 16.22
CA ASP A 226 1.67 12.01 17.06
C ASP A 226 2.18 13.21 16.25
N ASP A 227 2.96 12.97 15.20
CA ASP A 227 3.50 14.00 14.32
C ASP A 227 2.41 14.68 13.45
N ILE A 228 1.31 13.96 13.14
CA ILE A 228 0.27 14.42 12.21
C ILE A 228 -0.37 15.74 12.63
N ALA A 229 -0.53 15.96 13.94
CA ALA A 229 -1.17 17.16 14.48
C ALA A 229 -0.18 18.30 14.74
N THR A 230 1.11 18.01 14.86
CA THR A 230 2.15 18.92 15.32
C THR A 230 3.12 19.36 14.24
N ASP A 231 3.32 18.53 13.21
CA ASP A 231 4.22 18.82 12.09
C ASP A 231 3.45 19.22 10.82
N PRO A 232 3.48 20.49 10.41
CA PRO A 232 2.89 20.93 9.14
C PRO A 232 3.51 20.25 7.91
N ALA A 233 4.78 19.79 7.99
CA ALA A 233 5.48 19.12 6.91
C ALA A 233 5.03 17.65 6.73
N ALA A 234 4.29 17.10 7.70
CA ALA A 234 3.71 15.77 7.60
C ALA A 234 2.76 15.62 6.41
N LEU A 235 2.06 16.70 6.01
CA LEU A 235 1.19 16.71 4.85
C LEU A 235 2.00 16.98 3.58
N ARG A 236 2.23 15.93 2.79
CA ARG A 236 2.97 16.00 1.53
C ARG A 236 2.06 16.39 0.36
N PRO A 237 2.58 17.10 -0.66
CA PRO A 237 1.82 17.51 -1.85
C PRO A 237 1.17 16.32 -2.60
N VAL A 238 0.08 16.61 -3.34
CA VAL A 238 -0.66 15.59 -4.11
C VAL A 238 0.22 14.96 -5.20
N GLU A 239 1.02 15.77 -5.88
CA GLU A 239 1.86 15.41 -7.02
C GLU A 239 3.02 14.47 -6.67
N ILE A 240 3.39 14.32 -5.41
CA ILE A 240 4.47 13.39 -5.01
C ILE A 240 4.14 11.94 -5.38
N ALA A 241 2.85 11.60 -5.42
CA ALA A 241 2.37 10.29 -5.87
C ALA A 241 2.55 10.06 -7.37
N LEU A 242 2.90 11.09 -8.13
CA LEU A 242 3.05 11.09 -9.58
C LEU A 242 4.52 11.23 -10.01
N SER A 243 5.47 11.15 -9.07
CA SER A 243 6.90 11.36 -9.34
C SER A 243 7.51 10.40 -10.36
N GLU A 244 6.87 9.26 -10.60
CA GLU A 244 7.32 8.25 -11.58
C GLU A 244 6.79 8.53 -13.00
N ILE A 245 5.96 9.55 -13.22
CA ILE A 245 5.44 9.92 -14.53
C ILE A 245 5.86 11.37 -14.90
N PRO A 246 6.05 11.66 -16.21
CA PRO A 246 6.51 12.99 -16.64
C PRO A 246 5.51 14.09 -16.32
N SER A 247 6.04 15.27 -15.92
CA SER A 247 5.30 16.51 -15.75
C SER A 247 5.34 17.34 -17.00
N ILE A 248 4.20 17.93 -17.40
CA ILE A 248 4.09 18.83 -18.54
C ILE A 248 3.54 20.17 -18.08
N PRO A 249 4.30 21.28 -18.19
CA PRO A 249 3.77 22.60 -17.94
C PRO A 249 2.82 23.01 -19.08
N VAL A 250 1.64 23.54 -18.72
CA VAL A 250 0.63 24.01 -19.67
C VAL A 250 0.25 25.46 -19.43
N SER A 251 -0.23 26.15 -20.48
CA SER A 251 -0.75 27.51 -20.35
C SER A 251 -2.07 27.55 -19.58
N ARG A 252 -2.48 28.73 -19.12
CA ARG A 252 -3.78 28.93 -18.43
C ARG A 252 -4.98 28.51 -19.29
N ASP A 253 -4.93 28.78 -20.60
CA ASP A 253 -5.99 28.39 -21.54
C ASP A 253 -6.07 26.86 -21.68
N MET A 254 -4.92 26.20 -21.80
CA MET A 254 -4.84 24.74 -21.84
C MET A 254 -5.32 24.12 -20.52
N ALA A 255 -4.90 24.68 -19.38
CA ALA A 255 -5.37 24.26 -18.06
C ALA A 255 -6.90 24.38 -17.95
N GLY A 256 -7.48 25.50 -18.40
CA GLY A 256 -8.93 25.70 -18.43
C GLY A 256 -9.67 24.66 -19.29
N ARG A 257 -9.07 24.20 -20.40
CA ARG A 257 -9.63 23.10 -21.22
C ARG A 257 -9.56 21.78 -20.49
N LEU A 258 -8.39 21.44 -19.93
CA LEU A 258 -8.19 20.19 -19.16
C LEU A 258 -9.14 20.13 -17.96
N MET A 259 -9.34 21.24 -17.25
CA MET A 259 -10.28 21.29 -16.10
C MET A 259 -11.73 21.02 -16.49
N ARG A 260 -12.12 21.27 -17.75
CA ARG A 260 -13.42 20.89 -18.31
C ARG A 260 -13.47 19.49 -18.91
N GLY A 261 -12.39 18.71 -18.75
CA GLY A 261 -12.28 17.35 -19.31
C GLY A 261 -11.99 17.33 -20.82
N GLN A 262 -11.60 18.47 -21.42
CA GLN A 262 -11.27 18.58 -22.84
C GLN A 262 -9.81 18.21 -23.06
N SER A 263 -9.51 17.58 -24.17
CA SER A 263 -8.13 17.31 -24.61
C SER A 263 -7.41 18.58 -25.09
N ILE A 264 -6.10 18.53 -25.09
CA ILE A 264 -5.23 19.59 -25.59
C ILE A 264 -4.13 19.00 -26.48
N ILE A 265 -3.73 19.75 -27.52
CA ILE A 265 -2.61 19.37 -28.36
C ILE A 265 -1.32 19.89 -27.70
N LEU A 266 -0.40 18.97 -27.48
CA LEU A 266 0.96 19.29 -27.01
C LEU A 266 1.83 19.66 -28.20
N ARG A 267 2.53 20.81 -28.10
CA ARG A 267 3.41 21.32 -29.14
C ARG A 267 4.81 21.52 -28.58
N GLY A 268 5.81 21.24 -29.42
CA GLY A 268 7.22 21.42 -29.05
C GLY A 268 8.04 20.16 -29.25
N ARG A 269 9.36 20.31 -29.32
CA ARG A 269 10.30 19.20 -29.54
C ARG A 269 10.33 18.17 -28.41
N GLU A 270 10.02 18.62 -27.20
CA GLU A 270 10.03 17.79 -25.96
C GLU A 270 8.65 17.26 -25.58
N ALA A 271 7.61 17.56 -26.38
CA ALA A 271 6.27 17.02 -26.12
C ALA A 271 6.25 15.51 -26.36
N PRO A 272 5.84 14.70 -25.38
CA PRO A 272 5.74 13.26 -25.59
C PRO A 272 4.67 12.96 -26.66
N LEU A 273 4.95 11.97 -27.49
CA LEU A 273 4.00 11.50 -28.52
C LEU A 273 2.98 10.51 -27.95
N SER A 274 3.33 9.84 -26.85
CA SER A 274 2.49 8.84 -26.19
C SER A 274 2.91 8.67 -24.74
N GLY A 275 2.02 8.06 -23.95
CA GLY A 275 2.28 7.67 -22.58
C GLY A 275 1.54 8.53 -21.55
N LYS A 276 1.65 8.09 -20.30
CA LYS A 276 0.99 8.76 -19.16
C LYS A 276 1.79 9.96 -18.68
N VAL A 277 1.08 11.08 -18.44
CA VAL A 277 1.68 12.33 -17.97
C VAL A 277 0.76 13.03 -16.97
N TYR A 278 1.32 13.99 -16.22
CA TYR A 278 0.49 14.95 -15.51
C TYR A 278 0.79 16.38 -15.94
N ALA A 279 -0.25 17.20 -16.04
CA ALA A 279 -0.16 18.60 -16.45
C ALA A 279 -0.14 19.54 -15.24
N THR A 280 0.75 20.52 -15.26
CA THR A 280 0.82 21.56 -14.25
C THR A 280 0.64 22.95 -14.88
N CYS A 281 -0.01 23.87 -14.15
CA CYS A 281 -0.09 25.29 -14.53
C CYS A 281 0.41 26.13 -13.36
N ASN A 282 1.46 26.93 -13.59
CA ASN A 282 2.12 27.72 -12.55
C ASN A 282 2.55 26.86 -11.32
N GLY A 283 3.01 25.62 -11.56
CA GLY A 283 3.43 24.71 -10.50
C GLY A 283 2.29 23.95 -9.80
N VAL A 284 1.03 24.23 -10.13
CA VAL A 284 -0.14 23.54 -9.56
C VAL A 284 -0.56 22.39 -10.46
N LEU A 285 -0.79 21.22 -9.90
CA LEU A 285 -1.30 20.03 -10.59
C LEU A 285 -2.73 20.30 -11.10
N ILE A 286 -2.94 20.11 -12.41
CA ILE A 286 -4.24 20.33 -13.08
C ILE A 286 -4.91 19.02 -13.45
N ALA A 287 -4.19 18.13 -14.12
CA ALA A 287 -4.76 16.88 -14.61
C ALA A 287 -3.68 15.79 -14.75
N VAL A 288 -4.12 14.55 -14.68
CA VAL A 288 -3.38 13.36 -15.15
C VAL A 288 -4.12 12.79 -16.35
N GLY A 289 -3.41 12.41 -17.37
CA GLY A 289 -3.98 11.83 -18.58
C GLY A 289 -2.99 11.02 -19.40
N ASP A 290 -3.46 10.49 -20.51
CA ASP A 290 -2.62 9.81 -21.48
C ASP A 290 -2.41 10.72 -22.70
N VAL A 291 -1.20 10.67 -23.23
CA VAL A 291 -0.87 11.32 -24.50
C VAL A 291 -1.01 10.28 -25.61
N GLU A 292 -1.83 10.60 -26.59
CA GLU A 292 -2.01 9.81 -27.82
C GLU A 292 -1.77 10.71 -29.02
N ARG A 293 -0.75 10.39 -29.85
CA ARG A 293 -0.38 11.15 -31.06
C ARG A 293 -0.17 12.65 -30.80
N GLY A 294 0.40 13.00 -29.64
CA GLY A 294 0.63 14.39 -29.24
C GLY A 294 -0.60 15.13 -28.69
N GLU A 295 -1.72 14.45 -28.47
CA GLU A 295 -2.90 14.98 -27.82
C GLU A 295 -3.00 14.43 -26.39
N LEU A 296 -3.04 15.32 -25.37
CA LEU A 296 -3.24 14.93 -23.98
C LEU A 296 -4.74 14.84 -23.67
N VAL A 297 -5.20 13.64 -23.36
CA VAL A 297 -6.57 13.33 -22.95
C VAL A 297 -6.61 13.18 -21.42
N PRO A 298 -7.31 14.06 -20.67
CA PRO A 298 -7.33 13.98 -19.21
C PRO A 298 -8.23 12.87 -18.70
N HIS A 299 -7.72 12.07 -17.74
CA HIS A 299 -8.48 11.04 -17.04
C HIS A 299 -8.90 11.46 -15.64
N ARG A 300 -8.09 12.32 -15.00
CA ARG A 300 -8.36 12.87 -13.68
C ARG A 300 -8.02 14.35 -13.67
N VAL A 301 -8.93 15.14 -13.17
CA VAL A 301 -8.78 16.61 -13.02
C VAL A 301 -8.76 16.94 -11.53
N PHE A 302 -7.92 17.89 -11.12
CA PHE A 302 -7.68 18.26 -9.74
C PHE A 302 -8.14 19.70 -9.45
N ASN A 303 -8.76 19.89 -8.29
CA ASN A 303 -9.18 21.19 -7.78
C ASN A 303 -8.32 21.57 -6.57
N LEU A 304 -7.08 21.98 -6.83
CA LEU A 304 -6.08 22.31 -5.80
C LEU A 304 -5.90 23.84 -5.60
N GLY A 305 -6.52 24.66 -6.45
CA GLY A 305 -6.47 26.10 -6.38
C GLY A 305 -7.82 26.66 -5.97
N GLY A 306 -7.91 27.15 -4.75
CA GLY A 306 -8.94 28.03 -4.26
C GLY A 306 -8.26 29.14 -3.47
#